data_803893a1efa6a0add826eaeb642adb21
#
_entry.id   803893a1efa6a0add826eaeb642adb21
#
_cell.length_a   1.000
_cell.length_b   1.000
_cell.length_c   1.000
_cell.angle_alpha   90.00
_cell.angle_beta   90.00
_cell.angle_gamma   90.00
#
_symmetry.space_group_name_H-M   'P 1'
#
loop_
_entity.id
_entity.type
_entity.pdbx_description
1 polymer ?
#
loop_
_entity_poly.entity_id
_entity_poly.type
_entity_poly.pdbx_seq_one_letter_code
_entity_poly.pdbx_strand_id
1 'polypeptide(L)'
;MTTRVAARRSAATLRGGIICESLKPGTELEGYELRIIRWSRYEIRDPAPWQPSVWTLIEFEAPADDSDSLAHRLSKDLAAPGWYANWNTAREAVVVFPHKIFRYKRGDSSGRETAKEYGRHCGVPEAQLDWDD
;
A
#
# COMPACT_ATOMS: atom_id res chain seq x y z
N MET A 1 27.78 -12.17 1.31
CA MET A 1 27.31 -11.67 1.42
C MET A 1 26.72 -10.87 1.28
N THR A 2 26.64 -10.86 0.79
CA THR A 2 26.00 -10.07 0.48
C THR A 2 25.41 -9.17 1.23
N THR A 3 25.35 -9.17 2.05
CA THR A 3 24.85 -8.34 2.99
C THR A 3 25.30 -6.94 2.89
N ARG A 4 26.37 -6.66 2.43
CA ARG A 4 26.88 -5.34 2.34
C ARG A 4 26.10 -4.51 1.35
N VAL A 5 25.64 -5.11 0.31
CA VAL A 5 24.81 -4.40 -0.63
C VAL A 5 23.52 -3.95 0.03
N ALA A 6 22.97 -4.85 0.81
CA ALA A 6 21.76 -4.51 1.55
C ALA A 6 21.97 -3.35 2.49
N ALA A 7 23.14 -3.28 3.11
CA ALA A 7 23.42 -2.21 4.04
C ALA A 7 23.41 -0.85 3.35
N ARG A 8 23.86 -0.76 2.11
CA ARG A 8 23.82 0.50 1.39
C ARG A 8 22.41 0.87 1.01
N ARG A 9 21.61 -0.11 0.59
CA ARG A 9 20.24 0.14 0.21
C ARG A 9 19.40 0.59 1.40
N SER A 10 19.77 0.16 2.60
CA SER A 10 18.98 0.48 3.77
C SER A 10 18.99 1.95 4.13
N ALA A 11 19.83 2.78 3.47
CA ALA A 11 19.84 4.20 3.73
C ALA A 11 18.53 4.87 3.32
N ALA A 12 17.79 4.31 2.35
CA ALA A 12 16.54 4.89 1.87
C ALA A 12 15.48 3.81 1.92
N THR A 13 14.37 4.13 2.58
CA THR A 13 13.30 3.15 2.77
C THR A 13 11.96 3.73 2.33
N LEU A 14 11.04 2.83 2.07
CA LEU A 14 9.62 3.13 2.00
C LEU A 14 8.95 2.56 3.24
N ARG A 15 7.82 3.13 3.61
CA ARG A 15 7.05 2.65 4.76
C ARG A 15 5.58 2.78 4.46
N GLY A 16 4.83 1.71 4.70
CA GLY A 16 3.41 1.71 4.43
C GLY A 16 2.70 0.51 4.99
N GLY A 17 1.53 0.21 4.43
CA GLY A 17 0.70 -0.85 4.93
C GLY A 17 -0.10 -1.55 3.84
N ILE A 18 -0.43 -2.80 4.13
CA ILE A 18 -1.25 -3.62 3.26
C ILE A 18 -2.29 -4.31 4.13
N ILE A 19 -3.54 -4.29 3.69
CA ILE A 19 -4.61 -5.08 4.30
C ILE A 19 -4.56 -6.45 3.63
N CYS A 20 -4.33 -7.51 4.38
CA CYS A 20 -4.18 -8.84 3.80
C CYS A 20 -5.42 -9.28 3.05
N GLU A 21 -6.60 -8.92 3.56
CA GLU A 21 -7.87 -9.32 2.93
C GLU A 21 -8.08 -8.65 1.56
N SER A 22 -7.27 -7.64 1.23
CA SER A 22 -7.36 -6.99 -0.06
C SER A 22 -6.65 -7.76 -1.17
N LEU A 23 -5.88 -8.77 -0.84
CA LEU A 23 -5.07 -9.48 -1.82
C LEU A 23 -5.82 -10.67 -2.38
N LYS A 24 -5.71 -10.87 -3.68
CA LYS A 24 -6.36 -12.02 -4.34
C LYS A 24 -5.74 -13.32 -3.85
N PRO A 25 -6.53 -14.40 -3.80
CA PRO A 25 -5.95 -15.72 -3.55
C PRO A 25 -4.87 -16.03 -4.57
N GLY A 26 -3.78 -16.60 -4.11
CA GLY A 26 -2.63 -16.91 -4.95
C GLY A 26 -1.57 -15.82 -5.00
N THR A 27 -1.79 -14.69 -4.31
CA THR A 27 -0.79 -13.63 -4.24
C THR A 27 0.43 -14.13 -3.46
N GLU A 28 1.61 -13.89 -4.03
CA GLU A 28 2.88 -14.19 -3.37
C GLU A 28 3.80 -13.00 -3.55
N LEU A 29 4.23 -12.42 -2.45
CA LEU A 29 5.19 -11.31 -2.46
C LEU A 29 6.57 -11.88 -2.18
N GLU A 30 7.17 -12.46 -3.19
CA GLU A 30 8.44 -13.17 -3.08
C GLU A 30 9.56 -12.30 -3.64
N GLY A 31 10.71 -12.32 -2.98
CA GLY A 31 11.86 -11.57 -3.43
C GLY A 31 11.94 -10.15 -2.89
N TYR A 32 11.02 -9.77 -2.02
CA TYR A 32 11.04 -8.46 -1.40
C TYR A 32 11.54 -8.57 0.04
N GLU A 33 12.29 -7.59 0.48
CA GLU A 33 12.75 -7.52 1.86
C GLU A 33 11.77 -6.66 2.67
N LEU A 34 10.65 -7.24 3.04
CA LEU A 34 9.64 -6.52 3.82
C LEU A 34 9.92 -6.73 5.31
N ARG A 35 10.29 -5.66 6.00
CA ARG A 35 10.47 -5.72 7.45
C ARG A 35 9.13 -5.37 8.09
N ILE A 36 8.55 -6.33 8.78
CA ILE A 36 7.24 -6.12 9.42
C ILE A 36 7.45 -5.27 10.67
N ILE A 37 6.80 -4.11 10.71
CA ILE A 37 6.86 -3.22 11.86
C ILE A 37 5.72 -3.54 12.81
N ARG A 38 4.56 -3.86 12.26
CA ARG A 38 3.37 -4.08 13.05
C ARG A 38 2.42 -4.98 12.29
N TRP A 39 1.82 -5.91 13.01
CA TRP A 39 0.87 -6.86 12.44
C TRP A 39 -0.33 -6.86 13.37
N SER A 40 -1.46 -6.38 12.88
CA SER A 40 -2.65 -6.24 13.73
C SER A 40 -3.89 -6.75 13.03
N ARG A 41 -4.83 -7.24 13.82
CA ARG A 41 -6.16 -7.61 13.34
C ARG A 41 -7.18 -6.83 14.14
N TYR A 42 -8.16 -6.29 13.46
CA TYR A 42 -9.16 -5.48 14.14
C TYR A 42 -10.48 -5.51 13.39
N GLU A 43 -11.54 -5.20 14.12
CA GLU A 43 -12.86 -5.10 13.52
C GLU A 43 -13.04 -3.73 12.90
N ILE A 44 -13.66 -3.71 11.71
CA ILE A 44 -13.97 -2.48 11.01
C ILE A 44 -15.41 -2.10 11.38
N ARG A 45 -15.61 -0.87 11.80
CA ARG A 45 -16.93 -0.43 12.25
C ARG A 45 -17.96 -0.43 11.11
N ASP A 46 -17.60 0.14 9.97
CA ASP A 46 -18.51 0.29 8.84
C ASP A 46 -17.86 -0.22 7.56
N PRO A 47 -17.69 -1.53 7.42
CA PRO A 47 -17.14 -2.05 6.18
C PRO A 47 -18.12 -1.86 5.04
N ALA A 48 -17.61 -1.74 3.82
CA ALA A 48 -18.47 -1.78 2.65
C ALA A 48 -19.10 -3.16 2.55
N PRO A 49 -20.27 -3.31 1.87
CA PRO A 49 -20.93 -4.61 1.78
C PRO A 49 -20.07 -5.74 1.24
N TRP A 50 -19.08 -5.42 0.40
CA TRP A 50 -18.21 -6.41 -0.21
C TRP A 50 -16.93 -6.66 0.61
N GLN A 51 -16.75 -5.98 1.74
CA GLN A 51 -15.56 -6.14 2.58
C GLN A 51 -15.87 -7.03 3.77
N PRO A 52 -14.89 -7.84 4.21
CA PRO A 52 -15.05 -8.54 5.49
C PRO A 52 -15.02 -7.54 6.63
N SER A 53 -15.54 -7.94 7.78
CA SER A 53 -15.62 -7.06 8.94
C SER A 53 -14.35 -7.08 9.79
N VAL A 54 -13.46 -8.04 9.59
CA VAL A 54 -12.20 -8.14 10.31
C VAL A 54 -11.08 -8.03 9.28
N TRP A 55 -10.14 -7.11 9.53
CA TRP A 55 -9.01 -6.87 8.63
C TRP A 55 -7.69 -7.17 9.32
N THR A 56 -6.76 -7.66 8.56
CA THR A 56 -5.39 -7.90 9.00
C THR A 56 -4.49 -6.87 8.32
N LEU A 57 -3.95 -5.95 9.13
CA LEU A 57 -3.06 -4.90 8.63
C LEU A 57 -1.62 -5.29 8.89
N ILE A 58 -0.81 -5.22 7.86
CA ILE A 58 0.63 -5.38 7.98
C ILE A 58 1.27 -4.06 7.62
N GLU A 59 1.95 -3.44 8.58
CA GLU A 59 2.75 -2.24 8.36
C GLU A 59 4.19 -2.67 8.19
N PHE A 60 4.87 -2.12 7.20
CA PHE A 60 6.18 -2.61 6.84
C PHE A 60 7.09 -1.52 6.33
N GLU A 61 8.38 -1.82 6.36
CA GLU A 61 9.41 -1.03 5.69
C GLU A 61 10.10 -1.92 4.67
N ALA A 62 10.55 -1.29 3.59
CA ALA A 62 11.28 -1.98 2.54
C ALA A 62 12.28 -1.00 1.94
N PRO A 63 13.27 -1.47 1.17
CA PRO A 63 14.15 -0.55 0.46
C PRO A 63 13.34 0.31 -0.51
N ALA A 64 13.64 1.60 -0.56
CA ALA A 64 12.92 2.51 -1.45
C ALA A 64 13.08 2.11 -2.92
N ASP A 65 14.19 1.45 -3.25
CA ASP A 65 14.42 0.98 -4.62
C ASP A 65 13.39 -0.03 -5.09
N ASP A 66 12.69 -0.67 -4.17
CA ASP A 66 11.68 -1.67 -4.52
C ASP A 66 10.30 -1.05 -4.78
N SER A 67 10.16 0.26 -4.62
CA SER A 67 8.86 0.91 -4.67
C SER A 67 8.12 0.66 -5.99
N ASP A 68 8.81 0.84 -7.11
CA ASP A 68 8.17 0.67 -8.42
C ASP A 68 7.74 -0.78 -8.66
N SER A 69 8.64 -1.70 -8.37
CA SER A 69 8.36 -3.12 -8.56
C SER A 69 7.21 -3.57 -7.68
N LEU A 70 7.22 -3.15 -6.41
CA LEU A 70 6.17 -3.52 -5.47
C LEU A 70 4.82 -2.93 -5.90
N ALA A 71 4.81 -1.68 -6.39
CA ALA A 71 3.59 -1.06 -6.84
C ALA A 71 2.99 -1.81 -8.04
N HIS A 72 3.82 -2.19 -9.00
CA HIS A 72 3.35 -2.95 -10.14
C HIS A 72 2.79 -4.30 -9.72
N ARG A 73 3.48 -4.97 -8.79
CA ARG A 73 3.02 -6.27 -8.31
C ARG A 73 1.67 -6.16 -7.61
N LEU A 74 1.53 -5.20 -6.70
CA LEU A 74 0.29 -5.05 -5.94
C LEU A 74 -0.86 -4.57 -6.83
N SER A 75 -0.58 -3.80 -7.87
CA SER A 75 -1.64 -3.37 -8.77
C SER A 75 -2.33 -4.55 -9.45
N LYS A 76 -1.62 -5.66 -9.61
CA LYS A 76 -2.18 -6.89 -10.17
C LYS A 76 -2.83 -7.78 -9.13
N ASP A 77 -2.35 -7.70 -7.89
CA ASP A 77 -2.76 -8.63 -6.85
C ASP A 77 -3.89 -8.09 -5.98
N LEU A 78 -4.14 -6.79 -6.00
CA LEU A 78 -5.24 -6.22 -5.23
C LEU A 78 -6.57 -6.60 -5.86
N ALA A 79 -7.50 -7.03 -5.01
CA ALA A 79 -8.83 -7.41 -5.47
C ALA A 79 -9.68 -6.17 -5.73
N ALA A 80 -10.55 -6.25 -6.72
CA ALA A 80 -11.58 -5.25 -6.96
C ALA A 80 -12.85 -5.71 -6.26
N PRO A 81 -13.69 -4.78 -5.83
CA PRO A 81 -13.56 -3.33 -5.96
C PRO A 81 -12.86 -2.70 -4.76
N GLY A 82 -12.40 -1.47 -4.94
CA GLY A 82 -12.23 -0.54 -3.85
C GLY A 82 -11.20 -0.82 -2.77
N TRP A 83 -10.25 -1.69 -2.98
CA TRP A 83 -9.12 -1.84 -2.06
C TRP A 83 -7.94 -1.03 -2.56
N TYR A 84 -7.03 -0.69 -1.65
CA TYR A 84 -5.77 -0.04 -2.03
C TYR A 84 -4.68 -0.35 -1.02
N ALA A 85 -3.44 -0.17 -1.45
CA ALA A 85 -2.27 -0.20 -0.59
C ALA A 85 -1.51 1.10 -0.77
N ASN A 86 -0.73 1.50 0.23
CA ASN A 86 -0.01 2.76 0.11
C ASN A 86 1.26 2.74 0.93
N TRP A 87 2.22 3.54 0.51
CA TRP A 87 3.45 3.76 1.26
C TRP A 87 4.05 5.11 0.89
N ASN A 88 4.98 5.54 1.72
CA ASN A 88 5.72 6.77 1.48
C ASN A 88 7.21 6.47 1.43
N THR A 89 7.89 7.09 0.50
CA THR A 89 9.35 7.22 0.55
C THR A 89 9.67 8.55 1.20
N ALA A 90 10.93 8.97 1.19
CA ALA A 90 11.28 10.27 1.75
C ALA A 90 10.62 11.41 0.98
N ARG A 91 10.34 11.22 -0.29
CA ARG A 91 9.91 12.31 -1.18
C ARG A 91 8.50 12.16 -1.73
N GLU A 92 8.03 10.94 -1.92
CA GLU A 92 6.76 10.75 -2.60
C GLU A 92 5.86 9.79 -1.87
N ALA A 93 4.58 9.96 -2.13
CA ALA A 93 3.53 9.05 -1.70
C ALA A 93 3.17 8.17 -2.89
N VAL A 94 2.94 6.90 -2.62
CA VAL A 94 2.53 5.93 -3.64
C VAL A 94 1.24 5.29 -3.16
N VAL A 95 0.21 5.33 -4.00
CA VAL A 95 -1.07 4.71 -3.70
C VAL A 95 -1.42 3.78 -4.84
N VAL A 96 -1.67 2.52 -4.51
CA VAL A 96 -1.90 1.47 -5.50
C VAL A 96 -3.32 0.98 -5.39
N PHE A 97 -4.06 1.06 -6.49
CA PHE A 97 -5.39 0.47 -6.63
C PHE A 97 -5.30 -0.68 -7.61
N PRO A 98 -6.32 -1.53 -7.71
CA PRO A 98 -6.32 -2.55 -8.76
C PRO A 98 -6.11 -1.89 -10.12
N HIS A 99 -5.03 -2.28 -10.78
CA HIS A 99 -4.65 -1.81 -12.13
C HIS A 99 -4.36 -0.32 -12.25
N LYS A 100 -4.06 0.37 -11.13
CA LYS A 100 -3.79 1.79 -11.19
C LYS A 100 -2.84 2.20 -10.07
N ILE A 101 -1.82 2.98 -10.42
CA ILE A 101 -0.81 3.45 -9.47
C ILE A 101 -0.77 4.96 -9.53
N PHE A 102 -0.80 5.58 -8.35
CA PHE A 102 -0.61 7.03 -8.23
C PHE A 102 0.68 7.30 -7.48
N ARG A 103 1.40 8.28 -7.94
CA ARG A 103 2.60 8.77 -7.27
C ARG A 103 2.53 10.29 -7.26
N TYR A 104 2.80 10.87 -6.11
CA TYR A 104 2.83 12.32 -6.02
C TYR A 104 3.81 12.72 -4.93
N LYS A 105 4.30 13.95 -5.02
CA LYS A 105 5.20 14.49 -4.02
C LYS A 105 4.48 14.58 -2.68
N ARG A 106 5.14 14.17 -1.62
CA ARG A 106 4.54 14.25 -0.29
C ARG A 106 4.16 15.68 0.02
N GLY A 107 2.98 15.86 0.58
CA GLY A 107 2.45 17.18 0.88
C GLY A 107 1.74 17.86 -0.28
N ASP A 108 1.75 17.27 -1.46
CA ASP A 108 1.03 17.80 -2.60
C ASP A 108 -0.45 17.45 -2.48
N SER A 109 -1.25 18.41 -2.00
CA SER A 109 -2.68 18.15 -1.78
C SER A 109 -3.43 17.90 -3.09
N SER A 110 -2.97 18.46 -4.18
CA SER A 110 -3.58 18.23 -5.48
C SER A 110 -3.37 16.78 -5.93
N GLY A 111 -2.15 16.27 -5.76
CA GLY A 111 -1.87 14.88 -6.07
C GLY A 111 -2.66 13.93 -5.20
N ARG A 112 -2.74 14.22 -3.91
CA ARG A 112 -3.53 13.39 -2.99
C ARG A 112 -4.99 13.38 -3.40
N GLU A 113 -5.55 14.54 -3.73
CA GLU A 113 -6.96 14.63 -4.09
C GLU A 113 -7.26 13.86 -5.37
N THR A 114 -6.34 13.89 -6.32
CA THR A 114 -6.50 13.11 -7.56
C THR A 114 -6.59 11.62 -7.26
N ALA A 115 -5.72 11.12 -6.37
CA ALA A 115 -5.75 9.72 -5.99
C ALA A 115 -7.02 9.37 -5.23
N LYS A 116 -7.46 10.24 -4.31
CA LYS A 116 -8.70 10.01 -3.57
C LYS A 116 -9.91 9.99 -4.48
N GLU A 117 -9.95 10.86 -5.46
CA GLU A 117 -11.05 10.90 -6.40
C GLU A 117 -11.17 9.58 -7.16
N TYR A 118 -10.03 9.03 -7.58
CA TYR A 118 -10.02 7.74 -8.23
C TYR A 118 -10.53 6.65 -7.27
N GLY A 119 -10.11 6.70 -6.01
CA GLY A 119 -10.56 5.74 -5.01
C GLY A 119 -12.08 5.78 -4.81
N ARG A 120 -12.65 6.98 -4.73
CA ARG A 120 -14.10 7.13 -4.62
C ARG A 120 -14.80 6.51 -5.82
N HIS A 121 -14.25 6.73 -6.99
CA HIS A 121 -14.81 6.19 -8.22
C HIS A 121 -14.76 4.66 -8.24
N CYS A 122 -13.76 4.08 -7.59
CA CYS A 122 -13.60 2.62 -7.52
C CYS A 122 -14.39 1.99 -6.37
N GLY A 123 -15.12 2.79 -5.60
CA GLY A 123 -15.95 2.25 -4.54
C GLY A 123 -15.30 2.21 -3.17
N VAL A 124 -14.16 2.85 -2.96
CA VAL A 124 -13.56 2.93 -1.62
C VAL A 124 -14.43 3.86 -0.78
N PRO A 125 -14.91 3.41 0.39
CA PRO A 125 -15.69 4.29 1.26
C PRO A 125 -14.89 5.52 1.67
N GLU A 126 -15.56 6.65 1.81
CA GLU A 126 -14.90 7.91 2.11
C GLU A 126 -14.04 7.82 3.37
N ALA A 127 -14.54 7.16 4.41
CA ALA A 127 -13.82 7.05 5.67
C ALA A 127 -12.52 6.24 5.55
N GLN A 128 -12.37 5.48 4.48
CA GLN A 128 -11.18 4.66 4.26
C GLN A 128 -10.15 5.36 3.37
N LEU A 129 -10.45 6.56 2.89
CA LEU A 129 -9.52 7.33 2.07
C LEU A 129 -8.76 8.28 3.00
N ASP A 130 -8.03 7.69 3.94
CA ASP A 130 -7.43 8.43 5.05
C ASP A 130 -5.93 8.21 5.19
N TRP A 131 -5.26 7.84 4.12
CA TRP A 131 -3.81 7.62 4.21
C TRP A 131 -3.06 8.94 4.46
N ASP A 132 -1.91 8.80 5.12
CA ASP A 132 -1.01 9.92 5.40
C ASP A 132 0.08 10.00 4.35
N ASP A 133 0.58 11.21 4.10
CA ASP A 133 1.71 11.39 3.19
C ASP A 133 2.67 12.51 3.63
#